data_eb659b90bc82c0df29d890d2758abdc8
#
_entry.id   eb659b90bc82c0df29d890d2758abdc8
#
_cell.length_a   1.000
_cell.length_b   1.000
_cell.length_c   1.000
_cell.angle_alpha   90.00
_cell.angle_beta   90.00
_cell.angle_gamma   90.00
#
_symmetry.space_group_name_H-M   'P 1'
#
loop_
_entity.id
_entity.type
_entity.pdbx_description
1 polymer ?
#
loop_
_entity_poly.entity_id
_entity_poly.type
_entity_poly.pdbx_seq_one_letter_code
_entity_poly.pdbx_strand_id
1 'polypeptide(L)'
;MKTYYAPGNGNGRENTAVVLKTLKPEERSIVNVLDAHGGTYLQKYITREAGLSRLKTHRVVAALSERGIVQVEKYGNTNQVKLAKWFHDGMHQQ
;
A
#
# COMPACT_ATOMS: atom_id res chain seq x y z
N MET A 1 -19.90 12.23 2.34
CA MET A 1 -19.48 11.67 2.44
C MET A 1 -18.97 10.88 1.85
N LYS A 2 -18.55 10.57 1.73
CA LYS A 2 -18.09 9.85 1.21
C LYS A 2 -18.30 8.77 1.37
N THR A 3 -18.69 8.36 0.99
CA THR A 3 -18.95 7.40 1.22
C THR A 3 -18.50 6.54 0.63
N TYR A 4 -17.82 6.25 0.48
CA TYR A 4 -17.42 5.32 -0.17
C TYR A 4 -17.79 4.17 0.32
N TYR A 5 -17.84 3.20 -0.29
CA TYR A 5 -18.34 2.11 0.12
C TYR A 5 -17.42 1.31 0.77
N ALA A 6 -17.86 0.58 1.62
CA ALA A 6 -17.04 -0.23 2.37
C ALA A 6 -16.64 -1.42 1.60
N PRO A 7 -15.39 -1.67 1.53
CA PRO A 7 -14.96 -2.84 0.82
C PRO A 7 -15.37 -4.12 1.51
N GLY A 8 -15.79 -4.02 2.74
CA GLY A 8 -16.11 -5.23 3.48
C GLY A 8 -17.39 -5.92 3.08
N ASN A 9 -18.11 -5.38 2.12
CA ASN A 9 -19.36 -6.02 1.75
C ASN A 9 -19.19 -7.27 0.92
N GLY A 10 -18.00 -7.85 0.98
CA GLY A 10 -17.75 -9.10 0.29
C GLY A 10 -17.04 -8.93 -1.02
N ASN A 11 -16.82 -7.70 -1.43
CA ASN A 11 -16.17 -7.44 -2.71
C ASN A 11 -14.75 -6.93 -2.57
N GLY A 12 -14.10 -7.21 -1.43
CA GLY A 12 -12.75 -6.74 -1.22
C GLY A 12 -11.80 -7.19 -2.31
N ARG A 13 -11.93 -8.43 -2.75
CA ARG A 13 -11.05 -8.95 -3.78
C ARG A 13 -11.25 -8.24 -5.11
N GLU A 14 -12.50 -7.99 -5.49
CA GLU A 14 -12.78 -7.31 -6.73
C GLU A 14 -12.30 -5.88 -6.68
N ASN A 15 -12.52 -5.20 -5.55
CA ASN A 15 -12.06 -3.83 -5.40
C ASN A 15 -10.54 -3.77 -5.46
N THR A 16 -9.89 -4.73 -4.81
CA THR A 16 -8.44 -4.78 -4.83
C THR A 16 -7.92 -5.00 -6.25
N ALA A 17 -8.54 -5.89 -7.00
CA ALA A 17 -8.13 -6.16 -8.37
C ALA A 17 -8.23 -4.90 -9.23
N VAL A 18 -9.33 -4.15 -9.07
CA VAL A 18 -9.49 -2.91 -9.81
C VAL A 18 -8.42 -1.90 -9.45
N VAL A 19 -8.16 -1.74 -8.14
CA VAL A 19 -7.15 -0.80 -7.69
C VAL A 19 -5.78 -1.18 -8.23
N LEU A 20 -5.45 -2.48 -8.19
CA LEU A 20 -4.15 -2.93 -8.70
C LEU A 20 -3.95 -2.54 -10.15
N LYS A 21 -5.00 -2.54 -10.94
CA LYS A 21 -4.90 -2.17 -12.35
C LYS A 21 -4.62 -0.68 -12.54
N THR A 22 -4.93 0.14 -11.54
CA THR A 22 -4.76 1.58 -11.65
C THR A 22 -3.43 2.06 -11.09
N LEU A 23 -2.65 1.16 -10.49
CA LEU A 23 -1.41 1.56 -9.86
C LEU A 23 -0.35 1.87 -10.91
N LYS A 24 0.39 2.95 -10.68
CA LYS A 24 1.56 3.22 -11.49
C LYS A 24 2.66 2.22 -11.16
N PRO A 25 3.65 2.07 -12.05
CA PRO A 25 4.71 1.09 -11.78
C PRO A 25 5.40 1.25 -10.45
N GLU A 26 5.70 2.49 -10.04
CA GLU A 26 6.35 2.71 -8.75
C GLU A 26 5.43 2.32 -7.60
N GLU A 27 4.13 2.61 -7.75
CA GLU A 27 3.16 2.25 -6.72
C GLU A 27 3.06 0.75 -6.59
N ARG A 28 3.03 0.07 -7.72
CA ARG A 28 2.96 -1.39 -7.71
C ARG A 28 4.21 -2.00 -7.09
N SER A 29 5.38 -1.41 -7.38
CA SER A 29 6.62 -1.89 -6.78
C SER A 29 6.56 -1.83 -5.26
N ILE A 30 6.05 -0.74 -4.71
CA ILE A 30 5.98 -0.60 -3.27
C ILE A 30 4.96 -1.57 -2.69
N VAL A 31 3.82 -1.72 -3.34
CA VAL A 31 2.82 -2.67 -2.86
C VAL A 31 3.41 -4.08 -2.86
N ASN A 32 4.15 -4.44 -3.90
CA ASN A 32 4.76 -5.77 -3.97
C ASN A 32 5.79 -5.98 -2.87
N VAL A 33 6.60 -4.97 -2.57
CA VAL A 33 7.56 -5.07 -1.49
C VAL A 33 6.84 -5.27 -0.17
N LEU A 34 5.79 -4.48 0.07
CA LEU A 34 5.02 -4.62 1.32
C LEU A 34 4.43 -6.01 1.41
N ASP A 35 3.84 -6.49 0.33
CA ASP A 35 3.21 -7.80 0.35
C ASP A 35 4.23 -8.90 0.62
N ALA A 36 5.42 -8.77 0.07
CA ALA A 36 6.46 -9.77 0.29
C ALA A 36 6.91 -9.84 1.75
N HIS A 37 6.63 -8.78 2.52
CA HIS A 37 7.00 -8.73 3.92
C HIS A 37 5.78 -8.79 4.84
N GLY A 38 4.73 -9.43 4.39
CA GLY A 38 3.56 -9.64 5.23
C GLY A 38 2.67 -8.42 5.36
N GLY A 39 2.88 -7.42 4.54
CA GLY A 39 2.02 -6.25 4.53
C GLY A 39 2.53 -5.06 5.32
N THR A 40 3.61 -5.22 6.06
CA THR A 40 4.15 -4.15 6.90
C THR A 40 5.67 -4.11 6.77
N TYR A 41 6.23 -2.93 6.56
CA TYR A 41 7.66 -2.82 6.38
C TYR A 41 8.07 -1.37 6.64
N LEU A 42 9.33 -1.15 6.96
CA LEU A 42 9.82 0.20 7.21
C LEU A 42 10.15 0.89 5.89
N GLN A 43 9.82 2.16 5.82
CA GLN A 43 9.98 2.92 4.58
C GLN A 43 11.42 2.92 4.08
N LYS A 44 12.40 2.99 4.98
CA LYS A 44 13.79 2.99 4.55
C LYS A 44 14.17 1.70 3.85
N TYR A 45 13.58 0.59 4.25
CA TYR A 45 13.86 -0.68 3.59
C TYR A 45 13.09 -0.79 2.28
N ILE A 46 11.87 -0.23 2.24
CA ILE A 46 11.09 -0.19 1.01
C ILE A 46 11.87 0.56 -0.06
N THR A 47 12.45 1.69 0.31
CA THR A 47 13.25 2.48 -0.62
C THR A 47 14.32 1.63 -1.28
N ARG A 48 15.03 0.86 -0.45
CA ARG A 48 16.12 0.03 -0.94
C ARG A 48 15.62 -1.08 -1.86
N GLU A 49 14.59 -1.79 -1.44
CA GLU A 49 14.12 -2.95 -2.19
C GLU A 49 13.37 -2.57 -3.46
N ALA A 50 12.67 -1.44 -3.43
CA ALA A 50 11.96 -0.99 -4.62
C ALA A 50 12.88 -0.29 -5.61
N GLY A 51 14.11 0.01 -5.19
CA GLY A 51 15.06 0.66 -6.08
C GLY A 51 14.70 2.08 -6.40
N LEU A 52 14.03 2.77 -5.47
CA LEU A 52 13.62 4.15 -5.68
C LEU A 52 14.43 5.08 -4.79
N SER A 53 14.46 6.36 -5.14
CA SER A 53 15.09 7.34 -4.28
C SER A 53 14.23 7.54 -3.03
N ARG A 54 14.83 8.15 -2.00
CA ARG A 54 14.08 8.44 -0.78
C ARG A 54 12.92 9.37 -1.06
N LEU A 55 13.16 10.39 -1.87
CA LEU A 55 12.11 11.35 -2.18
C LEU A 55 10.99 10.69 -2.97
N LYS A 56 11.33 9.88 -3.96
CA LYS A 56 10.32 9.19 -4.75
C LYS A 56 9.51 8.24 -3.87
N THR A 57 10.19 7.48 -3.01
CA THR A 57 9.49 6.58 -2.10
C THR A 57 8.50 7.35 -1.23
N HIS A 58 8.94 8.47 -0.68
CA HIS A 58 8.09 9.26 0.19
C HIS A 58 6.85 9.75 -0.56
N ARG A 59 7.03 10.23 -1.77
CA ARG A 59 5.91 10.74 -2.58
C ARG A 59 4.94 9.63 -2.93
N VAL A 60 5.46 8.47 -3.31
CA VAL A 60 4.59 7.36 -3.70
C VAL A 60 3.83 6.83 -2.50
N VAL A 61 4.51 6.68 -1.37
CA VAL A 61 3.86 6.22 -0.15
C VAL A 61 2.76 7.20 0.27
N ALA A 62 3.04 8.51 0.17
CA ALA A 62 2.03 9.51 0.51
C ALA A 62 0.82 9.39 -0.41
N ALA A 63 1.04 9.18 -1.69
CA ALA A 63 -0.07 9.03 -2.64
C ALA A 63 -0.89 7.78 -2.33
N LEU A 64 -0.22 6.68 -2.00
CA LEU A 64 -0.94 5.46 -1.64
C LEU A 64 -1.72 5.65 -0.35
N SER A 65 -1.17 6.40 0.58
CA SER A 65 -1.84 6.68 1.84
C SER A 65 -3.10 7.52 1.61
N GLU A 66 -3.03 8.49 0.71
CA GLU A 66 -4.19 9.31 0.40
C GLU A 66 -5.32 8.49 -0.20
N ARG A 67 -4.97 7.44 -0.92
CA ARG A 67 -5.98 6.56 -1.51
C ARG A 67 -6.47 5.50 -0.54
N GLY A 68 -5.94 5.48 0.69
CA GLY A 68 -6.35 4.50 1.68
C GLY A 68 -5.78 3.11 1.43
N ILE A 69 -4.78 2.99 0.57
CA ILE A 69 -4.18 1.70 0.28
C ILE A 69 -3.15 1.31 1.34
N VAL A 70 -2.45 2.29 1.91
CA VAL A 70 -1.52 2.04 2.99
C VAL A 70 -1.80 2.99 4.15
N GLN A 71 -1.29 2.63 5.31
CA GLN A 71 -1.28 3.46 6.50
C GLN A 71 0.17 3.69 6.89
N VAL A 72 0.46 4.89 7.38
CA VAL A 72 1.84 5.28 7.68
C VAL A 72 1.91 5.75 9.12
N GLU A 73 2.89 5.23 9.87
CA GLU A 73 3.13 5.65 11.24
C GLU A 73 4.59 5.98 11.43
N LYS A 74 4.84 6.97 12.26
CA LYS A 74 6.21 7.32 12.58
C LYS A 74 6.87 6.16 13.33
N TYR A 75 8.11 5.87 12.99
CA TYR A 75 8.83 4.78 13.63
C TYR A 75 10.31 5.14 13.69
N GLY A 76 10.75 5.66 14.85
CA GLY A 76 12.11 6.11 14.97
C GLY A 76 12.42 7.23 13.99
N ASN A 77 13.44 7.03 13.19
CA ASN A 77 13.82 8.04 12.18
C ASN A 77 13.27 7.71 10.80
N THR A 78 12.32 6.80 10.73
CA THR A 78 11.69 6.47 9.46
C THR A 78 10.19 6.35 9.70
N ASN A 79 9.48 5.72 8.78
CA ASN A 79 8.05 5.45 8.92
C ASN A 79 7.82 3.97 8.75
N GLN A 80 6.80 3.45 9.46
CA GLN A 80 6.33 2.12 9.22
C GLN A 80 5.16 2.23 8.25
N VAL A 81 5.21 1.48 7.17
CA VAL A 81 4.17 1.49 6.13
C VAL A 81 3.47 0.15 6.17
N LYS A 82 2.15 0.19 6.17
CA LYS A 82 1.35 -1.01 6.31
C LYS A 82 0.23 -0.99 5.28
N LEU A 83 0.07 -2.09 4.55
CA LEU A 83 -1.07 -2.21 3.64
C LEU A 83 -2.36 -2.16 4.46
N ALA A 84 -3.34 -1.43 3.98
CA ALA A 84 -4.64 -1.41 4.62
C ALA A 84 -5.19 -2.82 4.64
N LYS A 85 -5.90 -3.16 5.73
CA LYS A 85 -6.37 -4.52 5.88
C LYS A 85 -7.23 -4.97 4.71
N TRP A 86 -8.14 -4.12 4.25
CA TRP A 86 -9.02 -4.50 3.16
C TRP A 86 -8.25 -4.82 1.89
N PHE A 87 -7.17 -4.07 1.64
CA PHE A 87 -6.38 -4.25 0.45
C PHE A 87 -5.53 -5.51 0.54
N HIS A 88 -4.89 -5.69 1.69
CA HIS A 88 -4.07 -6.87 1.93
C HIS A 88 -4.91 -8.13 1.85
N ASP A 89 -6.07 -8.11 2.50
CA ASP A 89 -6.96 -9.26 2.47
C ASP A 89 -7.44 -9.54 1.06
N GLY A 90 -7.75 -8.48 0.31
CA GLY A 90 -8.22 -8.65 -1.06
C GLY A 90 -7.18 -9.27 -1.97
N MET A 91 -5.90 -8.98 -1.73
CA MET A 91 -4.84 -9.57 -2.53
C MET A 91 -4.69 -11.07 -2.29
N HIS A 92 -5.07 -11.54 -1.11
CA HIS A 92 -4.86 -12.92 -0.71
C HIS A 92 -6.14 -13.73 -0.59
N GLN A 93 -7.23 -13.17 -1.04
CA GLN A 93 -8.51 -13.86 -0.96
C GLN A 93 -8.62 -14.91 -2.03
N GLN A 94 -9.15 -16.07 -1.66
CA GLN A 94 -9.29 -17.17 -2.60
C GLN A 94 -10.63 -17.18 -3.32
#